data_c022a61f7e22b43edea9cc4476925a69
#
_entry.id   c022a61f7e22b43edea9cc4476925a69
#
_cell.length_a   1.000
_cell.length_b   1.000
_cell.length_c   1.000
_cell.angle_alpha   90.00
_cell.angle_beta   90.00
_cell.angle_gamma   90.00
#
_symmetry.space_group_name_H-M   'P 1'
#
loop_
_entity.id
_entity.type
_entity.pdbx_description
1 polymer ?
#
loop_
_entity_poly.entity_id
_entity_poly.type
_entity_poly.pdbx_seq_one_letter_code
_entity_poly.pdbx_strand_id
1 'polypeptide(L)'
;MSFFVAKNIIKNYANHRALDDVSIEIPEGAIYGLLGPNGAGKTSLIRIINQITGPDSGELYFKDHKLEPADMNRIGYLPEERGLYKKMKVGEQAVYLARLKGVSRHDAIQQLKAWFEKFGIEAWWDRKVEELSKGMAQKVQFITTVLHEPELLIFDEPFSGFDPINVELLKREILELRKKG
;
A
#
# COMPACT_ATOMS: atom_id res chain seq x y z
N MET A 1 5.04 10.84 -19.79
CA MET A 1 5.88 9.62 -19.63
C MET A 1 5.13 8.66 -18.70
N SER A 2 5.30 7.36 -18.92
CA SER A 2 4.68 6.36 -18.05
C SER A 2 5.46 6.28 -16.75
N PHE A 3 4.75 6.31 -15.63
CA PHE A 3 5.36 6.21 -14.30
C PHE A 3 5.59 4.76 -13.89
N PHE A 4 4.61 3.89 -14.20
CA PHE A 4 4.70 2.47 -13.96
C PHE A 4 4.15 1.70 -15.16
N VAL A 5 4.85 0.65 -15.58
CA VAL A 5 4.42 -0.19 -16.72
C VAL A 5 4.60 -1.67 -16.37
N ALA A 6 3.56 -2.46 -16.58
CA ALA A 6 3.65 -3.91 -16.66
C ALA A 6 3.37 -4.32 -18.11
N LYS A 7 4.24 -5.16 -18.70
CA LYS A 7 4.16 -5.60 -20.08
C LYS A 7 4.02 -7.11 -20.17
N ASN A 8 2.99 -7.59 -20.84
CA ASN A 8 2.77 -8.99 -21.21
C ASN A 8 2.91 -9.95 -20.02
N ILE A 9 2.34 -9.58 -18.87
CA ILE A 9 2.43 -10.34 -17.63
C ILE A 9 1.59 -11.61 -17.73
N ILE A 10 2.25 -12.75 -17.56
CA ILE A 10 1.60 -14.06 -17.45
C ILE A 10 1.87 -14.61 -16.04
N LYS A 11 0.85 -15.18 -15.42
CA LYS A 11 0.96 -15.89 -14.13
C LYS A 11 0.05 -17.09 -14.08
N ASN A 12 0.64 -18.24 -13.83
CA ASN A 12 -0.07 -19.51 -13.64
C ASN A 12 0.08 -19.97 -12.17
N TYR A 13 -0.99 -20.51 -11.61
CA TYR A 13 -1.00 -21.21 -10.33
C TYR A 13 -1.58 -22.61 -10.56
N ALA A 14 -0.76 -23.65 -10.36
CA ALA A 14 -1.15 -25.04 -10.56
C ALA A 14 -2.00 -25.23 -11.84
N ASN A 15 -3.32 -25.31 -11.71
CA ASN A 15 -4.26 -25.55 -12.81
C ASN A 15 -5.01 -24.30 -13.30
N HIS A 16 -4.60 -23.11 -12.87
CA HIS A 16 -5.30 -21.87 -13.19
C HIS A 16 -4.34 -20.79 -13.69
N ARG A 17 -4.62 -20.24 -14.87
CA ARG A 17 -3.94 -19.06 -15.38
C ARG A 17 -4.61 -17.82 -14.79
N ALA A 18 -3.94 -17.19 -13.83
CA ALA A 18 -4.45 -16.02 -13.13
C ALA A 18 -4.26 -14.72 -13.92
N LEU A 19 -3.18 -14.62 -14.71
CA LEU A 19 -2.91 -13.51 -15.61
C LEU A 19 -2.54 -14.07 -16.97
N ASP A 20 -3.17 -13.57 -18.02
CA ASP A 20 -2.96 -13.99 -19.40
C ASP A 20 -2.65 -12.77 -20.27
N ASP A 21 -1.36 -12.55 -20.48
CA ASP A 21 -0.82 -11.45 -21.31
C ASP A 21 -1.33 -10.05 -20.91
N VAL A 22 -1.33 -9.77 -19.58
CA VAL A 22 -1.84 -8.53 -19.04
C VAL A 22 -0.81 -7.42 -19.16
N SER A 23 -1.21 -6.31 -19.77
CA SER A 23 -0.39 -5.09 -19.85
C SER A 23 -1.14 -3.91 -19.25
N ILE A 24 -0.46 -3.12 -18.43
CA ILE A 24 -0.98 -1.86 -17.86
C ILE A 24 0.08 -0.78 -17.97
N GLU A 25 -0.37 0.45 -18.11
CA GLU A 25 0.49 1.64 -18.12
C GLU A 25 -0.15 2.72 -17.25
N ILE A 26 0.59 3.20 -16.28
CA ILE A 26 0.12 4.19 -15.31
C ILE A 26 0.91 5.47 -15.51
N PRO A 27 0.26 6.57 -15.93
CA PRO A 27 0.90 7.88 -16.02
C PRO A 27 1.28 8.44 -14.65
N GLU A 28 2.26 9.33 -14.62
CA GLU A 28 2.64 10.08 -13.41
C GLU A 28 1.46 10.92 -12.89
N GLY A 29 1.29 10.95 -11.56
CA GLY A 29 0.22 11.68 -10.89
C GLY A 29 -1.20 11.18 -11.18
N ALA A 30 -1.37 10.02 -11.83
CA ALA A 30 -2.68 9.44 -12.12
C ALA A 30 -3.24 8.66 -10.93
N ILE A 31 -4.57 8.62 -10.83
CA ILE A 31 -5.27 7.60 -10.05
C ILE A 31 -5.74 6.53 -11.03
N TYR A 32 -5.21 5.33 -10.89
CA TYR A 32 -5.52 4.20 -11.75
C TYR A 32 -6.40 3.18 -11.03
N GLY A 33 -7.57 2.88 -11.59
CA GLY A 33 -8.50 1.88 -11.04
C GLY A 33 -8.32 0.52 -11.68
N LEU A 34 -7.91 -0.48 -10.90
CA LEU A 34 -7.86 -1.88 -11.32
C LEU A 34 -9.19 -2.55 -10.98
N LEU A 35 -10.07 -2.71 -11.96
CA LEU A 35 -11.42 -3.22 -11.81
C LEU A 35 -11.57 -4.62 -12.40
N GLY A 36 -12.45 -5.41 -11.81
CA GLY A 36 -12.79 -6.75 -12.32
C GLY A 36 -13.45 -7.61 -11.23
N PRO A 37 -14.10 -8.72 -11.62
CA PRO A 37 -14.73 -9.64 -10.66
C PRO A 37 -13.72 -10.32 -9.75
N ASN A 38 -14.22 -10.99 -8.69
CA ASN A 38 -13.39 -11.84 -7.87
C ASN A 38 -12.78 -12.96 -8.71
N GLY A 39 -11.48 -13.24 -8.47
CA GLY A 39 -10.74 -14.21 -9.30
C GLY A 39 -10.17 -13.68 -10.61
N ALA A 40 -10.43 -12.42 -11.00
CA ALA A 40 -9.89 -11.83 -12.25
C ALA A 40 -8.37 -11.56 -12.24
N GLY A 41 -7.64 -12.00 -11.23
CA GLY A 41 -6.18 -11.84 -11.16
C GLY A 41 -5.69 -10.52 -10.57
N LYS A 42 -6.57 -9.62 -10.11
CA LYS A 42 -6.19 -8.31 -9.54
C LYS A 42 -5.13 -8.42 -8.44
N THR A 43 -5.39 -9.22 -7.42
CA THR A 43 -4.45 -9.45 -6.32
C THR A 43 -3.16 -10.13 -6.79
N SER A 44 -3.23 -11.00 -7.81
CA SER A 44 -2.02 -11.60 -8.41
C SER A 44 -1.13 -10.55 -9.06
N LEU A 45 -1.72 -9.63 -9.82
CA LEU A 45 -0.98 -8.51 -10.43
C LEU A 45 -0.38 -7.58 -9.36
N ILE A 46 -1.16 -7.21 -8.34
CA ILE A 46 -0.69 -6.40 -7.21
C ILE A 46 0.48 -7.08 -6.49
N ARG A 47 0.41 -8.38 -6.23
CA ARG A 47 1.51 -9.14 -5.61
C ARG A 47 2.77 -9.18 -6.49
N ILE A 48 2.62 -9.23 -7.80
CA ILE A 48 3.74 -9.17 -8.75
C ILE A 48 4.37 -7.78 -8.73
N ILE A 49 3.59 -6.71 -8.75
CA ILE A 49 4.09 -5.33 -8.67
C ILE A 49 4.88 -5.11 -7.37
N ASN A 50 4.40 -5.67 -6.26
CA ASN A 50 5.08 -5.58 -4.95
C ASN A 50 6.19 -6.63 -4.76
N GLN A 51 6.57 -7.37 -5.80
CA GLN A 51 7.60 -8.41 -5.76
C GLN A 51 7.39 -9.50 -4.67
N ILE A 52 6.15 -9.69 -4.24
CA ILE A 52 5.76 -10.77 -3.31
C ILE A 52 5.80 -12.11 -4.05
N THR A 53 5.47 -12.10 -5.34
CA THR A 53 5.62 -13.24 -6.25
C THR A 53 6.15 -12.75 -7.60
N GLY A 54 6.92 -13.58 -8.31
CA GLY A 54 7.36 -13.26 -9.66
C GLY A 54 6.31 -13.60 -10.72
N PRO A 55 6.29 -12.90 -11.86
CA PRO A 55 5.55 -13.33 -13.05
C PRO A 55 6.23 -14.58 -13.65
N ASP A 56 5.49 -15.37 -14.42
CA ASP A 56 6.07 -16.47 -15.18
C ASP A 56 6.68 -15.96 -16.49
N SER A 57 6.12 -14.87 -17.05
CA SER A 57 6.70 -14.07 -18.13
C SER A 57 6.19 -12.64 -18.09
N GLY A 58 6.83 -11.77 -18.88
CA GLY A 58 6.56 -10.34 -18.91
C GLY A 58 7.54 -9.54 -18.06
N GLU A 59 7.41 -8.23 -18.10
CA GLU A 59 8.35 -7.31 -17.48
C GLU A 59 7.62 -6.16 -16.79
N LEU A 60 8.22 -5.66 -15.70
CA LEU A 60 7.73 -4.50 -14.98
C LEU A 60 8.79 -3.38 -15.01
N TYR A 61 8.32 -2.16 -15.20
CA TYR A 61 9.14 -0.97 -15.22
C TYR A 61 8.61 0.05 -14.23
N PHE A 62 9.52 0.67 -13.51
CA PHE A 62 9.26 1.77 -12.60
C PHE A 62 10.02 2.99 -13.08
N LYS A 63 9.29 4.02 -13.51
CA LYS A 63 9.86 5.16 -14.24
C LYS A 63 10.58 4.70 -15.52
N ASP A 64 11.88 4.91 -15.59
CA ASP A 64 12.74 4.71 -16.76
C ASP A 64 13.56 3.41 -16.70
N HIS A 65 13.40 2.59 -15.66
CA HIS A 65 14.17 1.35 -15.48
C HIS A 65 13.28 0.15 -15.14
N LYS A 66 13.84 -1.05 -15.31
CA LYS A 66 13.18 -2.30 -14.92
C LYS A 66 13.04 -2.33 -13.40
N LEU A 67 11.83 -2.70 -12.92
CA LEU A 67 11.51 -2.74 -11.50
C LEU A 67 12.50 -3.62 -10.73
N GLU A 68 13.14 -3.05 -9.70
CA GLU A 68 14.14 -3.70 -8.87
C GLU A 68 13.69 -3.80 -7.40
N PRO A 69 14.28 -4.71 -6.59
CA PRO A 69 13.97 -4.82 -5.17
C PRO A 69 14.17 -3.52 -4.37
N ALA A 70 15.11 -2.68 -4.77
CA ALA A 70 15.35 -1.37 -4.14
C ALA A 70 14.16 -0.41 -4.27
N ASP A 71 13.39 -0.51 -5.36
CA ASP A 71 12.21 0.32 -5.59
C ASP A 71 11.09 0.07 -4.58
N MET A 72 11.11 -1.09 -3.90
CA MET A 72 10.10 -1.40 -2.88
C MET A 72 10.10 -0.41 -1.71
N ASN A 73 11.18 0.34 -1.51
CA ASN A 73 11.22 1.43 -0.54
C ASN A 73 10.47 2.68 -1.02
N ARG A 74 10.18 2.78 -2.31
CA ARG A 74 9.47 3.89 -2.96
C ARG A 74 8.01 3.55 -3.27
N ILE A 75 7.61 2.30 -2.94
CA ILE A 75 6.26 1.79 -3.16
C ILE A 75 5.58 1.54 -1.81
N GLY A 76 4.41 2.12 -1.62
CA GLY A 76 3.53 1.87 -0.49
C GLY A 76 2.43 0.90 -0.90
N TYR A 77 2.26 -0.18 -0.15
CA TYR A 77 1.21 -1.16 -0.40
C TYR A 77 0.34 -1.35 0.83
N LEU A 78 -0.96 -1.12 0.66
CA LEU A 78 -2.00 -1.41 1.65
C LEU A 78 -2.74 -2.67 1.20
N PRO A 79 -2.46 -3.83 1.80
CA PRO A 79 -3.15 -5.08 1.48
C PRO A 79 -4.57 -5.10 2.06
N GLU A 80 -5.45 -5.90 1.47
CA GLU A 80 -6.79 -6.20 2.01
C GLU A 80 -6.70 -6.87 3.39
N GLU A 81 -5.77 -7.84 3.54
CA GLU A 81 -5.52 -8.51 4.81
C GLU A 81 -4.56 -7.69 5.70
N ARG A 82 -4.80 -7.74 7.01
CA ARG A 82 -4.05 -6.94 7.97
C ARG A 82 -2.69 -7.55 8.27
N GLY A 83 -1.63 -6.87 7.86
CA GLY A 83 -0.24 -7.24 8.16
C GLY A 83 0.28 -6.73 9.52
N LEU A 84 -0.62 -6.37 10.46
CA LEU A 84 -0.21 -5.80 11.74
C LEU A 84 0.07 -6.91 12.78
N TYR A 85 1.16 -6.76 13.54
CA TYR A 85 1.54 -7.69 14.63
C TYR A 85 0.69 -7.45 15.87
N LYS A 86 -0.21 -8.36 16.18
CA LYS A 86 -1.25 -8.21 17.21
C LYS A 86 -0.73 -7.83 18.60
N LYS A 87 0.41 -8.37 19.03
CA LYS A 87 0.98 -8.17 20.38
C LYS A 87 1.83 -6.89 20.52
N MET A 88 2.18 -6.23 19.42
CA MET A 88 2.94 -4.98 19.46
C MET A 88 2.04 -3.80 19.79
N LYS A 89 2.61 -2.77 20.43
CA LYS A 89 1.96 -1.47 20.55
C LYS A 89 1.89 -0.77 19.19
N VAL A 90 0.83 -0.01 18.97
CA VAL A 90 0.56 0.69 17.70
C VAL A 90 1.72 1.61 17.32
N GLY A 91 2.17 2.46 18.23
CA GLY A 91 3.29 3.38 17.98
C GLY A 91 4.61 2.66 17.70
N GLU A 92 4.92 1.61 18.49
CA GLU A 92 6.13 0.80 18.26
C GLU A 92 6.15 0.13 16.89
N GLN A 93 5.03 -0.48 16.51
CA GLN A 93 4.89 -1.12 15.22
C GLN A 93 4.98 -0.12 14.06
N ALA A 94 4.30 1.02 14.18
CA ALA A 94 4.32 2.04 13.15
C ALA A 94 5.74 2.58 12.93
N VAL A 95 6.49 2.84 14.00
CA VAL A 95 7.91 3.22 13.92
C VAL A 95 8.75 2.10 13.30
N TYR A 96 8.50 0.85 13.69
CA TYR A 96 9.23 -0.31 13.13
C TYR A 96 9.02 -0.41 11.61
N LEU A 97 7.76 -0.34 11.15
CA LEU A 97 7.44 -0.43 9.72
C LEU A 97 8.03 0.74 8.91
N ALA A 98 8.00 1.95 9.45
CA ALA A 98 8.64 3.11 8.84
C ALA A 98 10.15 2.92 8.69
N ARG A 99 10.81 2.37 9.70
CA ARG A 99 12.24 2.07 9.65
C ARG A 99 12.62 1.02 8.62
N LEU A 100 11.77 0.02 8.40
CA LEU A 100 11.96 -0.96 7.31
C LEU A 100 11.95 -0.31 5.93
N LYS A 101 11.28 0.84 5.80
CA LYS A 101 11.24 1.66 4.58
C LYS A 101 12.31 2.76 4.53
N GLY A 102 13.31 2.71 5.43
CA GLY A 102 14.44 3.62 5.44
C GLY A 102 14.24 4.93 6.21
N VAL A 103 13.07 5.17 6.81
CA VAL A 103 12.82 6.38 7.61
C VAL A 103 13.60 6.30 8.93
N SER A 104 14.27 7.39 9.34
CA SER A 104 14.95 7.42 10.63
C SER A 104 13.95 7.29 11.79
N ARG A 105 14.40 6.75 12.95
CA ARG A 105 13.52 6.64 14.12
C ARG A 105 12.96 7.99 14.57
N HIS A 106 13.79 9.04 14.49
CA HIS A 106 13.38 10.39 14.88
C HIS A 106 12.28 10.92 13.97
N ASP A 107 12.50 10.87 12.66
CA ASP A 107 11.54 11.37 11.67
C ASP A 107 10.25 10.54 11.68
N ALA A 108 10.36 9.21 11.83
CA ALA A 108 9.19 8.35 11.96
C ALA A 108 8.30 8.74 13.14
N ILE A 109 8.88 9.04 14.31
CA ILE A 109 8.11 9.48 15.48
C ILE A 109 7.43 10.83 15.23
N GLN A 110 8.13 11.79 14.63
CA GLN A 110 7.58 13.11 14.34
C GLN A 110 6.43 13.04 13.34
N GLN A 111 6.65 12.33 12.22
CA GLN A 111 5.63 12.16 11.19
C GLN A 111 4.42 11.39 11.72
N LEU A 112 4.63 10.33 12.50
CA LEU A 112 3.54 9.56 13.12
C LEU A 112 2.69 10.40 14.07
N LYS A 113 3.30 11.28 14.87
CA LYS A 113 2.54 12.18 15.75
C LYS A 113 1.59 13.07 14.93
N ALA A 114 2.08 13.68 13.85
CA ALA A 114 1.27 14.50 12.96
C ALA A 114 0.13 13.70 12.28
N TRP A 115 0.42 12.47 11.82
CA TRP A 115 -0.59 11.60 11.26
C TRP A 115 -1.63 11.13 12.28
N PHE A 116 -1.21 10.82 13.51
CA PHE A 116 -2.11 10.39 14.58
C PHE A 116 -3.03 11.52 15.01
N GLU A 117 -2.51 12.75 15.15
CA GLU A 117 -3.30 13.96 15.39
C GLU A 117 -4.33 14.18 14.26
N LYS A 118 -3.88 14.12 13.01
CA LYS A 118 -4.75 14.30 11.83
C LYS A 118 -5.90 13.30 11.76
N PHE A 119 -5.67 12.06 12.23
CA PHE A 119 -6.67 10.99 12.26
C PHE A 119 -7.43 10.88 13.59
N GLY A 120 -7.09 11.72 14.58
CA GLY A 120 -7.70 11.71 15.93
C GLY A 120 -7.46 10.40 16.68
N ILE A 121 -6.24 9.87 16.61
CA ILE A 121 -5.86 8.57 17.17
C ILE A 121 -4.63 8.62 18.07
N GLU A 122 -4.26 9.78 18.59
CA GLU A 122 -3.08 9.97 19.44
C GLU A 122 -3.10 9.06 20.68
N ALA A 123 -4.29 8.87 21.24
CA ALA A 123 -4.49 7.99 22.40
C ALA A 123 -4.23 6.49 22.12
N TRP A 124 -4.00 6.12 20.86
CA TRP A 124 -3.77 4.71 20.49
C TRP A 124 -2.28 4.34 20.52
N TRP A 125 -1.39 5.27 20.68
CA TRP A 125 0.06 5.06 20.63
C TRP A 125 0.52 3.87 21.47
N ASP A 126 0.06 3.78 22.71
CA ASP A 126 0.44 2.73 23.66
C ASP A 126 -0.51 1.54 23.70
N ARG A 127 -1.59 1.54 22.94
CA ARG A 127 -2.50 0.39 22.83
C ARG A 127 -1.85 -0.73 22.03
N LYS A 128 -2.18 -1.97 22.38
CA LYS A 128 -1.82 -3.11 21.56
C LYS A 128 -2.70 -3.18 20.32
N VAL A 129 -2.14 -3.66 19.22
CA VAL A 129 -2.88 -3.82 17.95
C VAL A 129 -4.09 -4.74 18.10
N GLU A 130 -4.03 -5.77 18.93
CA GLU A 130 -5.15 -6.68 19.20
C GLU A 130 -6.36 -6.01 19.85
N GLU A 131 -6.19 -4.84 20.47
CA GLU A 131 -7.25 -4.05 21.08
C GLU A 131 -8.00 -3.15 20.08
N LEU A 132 -7.51 -3.09 18.84
CA LEU A 132 -8.08 -2.23 17.82
C LEU A 132 -9.28 -2.90 17.13
N SER A 133 -10.34 -2.13 16.90
CA SER A 133 -11.40 -2.54 15.98
C SER A 133 -10.88 -2.65 14.53
N LYS A 134 -11.69 -3.22 13.65
CA LYS A 134 -11.33 -3.34 12.22
C LYS A 134 -10.99 -1.98 11.59
N GLY A 135 -11.85 -0.99 11.75
CA GLY A 135 -11.62 0.35 11.21
C GLY A 135 -10.43 1.06 11.84
N MET A 136 -10.21 0.86 13.15
CA MET A 136 -9.02 1.39 13.84
C MET A 136 -7.72 0.81 13.26
N ALA A 137 -7.65 -0.50 13.09
CA ALA A 137 -6.47 -1.16 12.51
C ALA A 137 -6.19 -0.69 11.07
N GLN A 138 -7.24 -0.44 10.29
CA GLN A 138 -7.10 0.09 8.94
C GLN A 138 -6.54 1.52 8.89
N LYS A 139 -6.94 2.41 9.82
CA LYS A 139 -6.32 3.74 9.93
C LYS A 139 -4.81 3.62 10.17
N VAL A 140 -4.41 2.76 11.10
CA VAL A 140 -2.99 2.52 11.38
C VAL A 140 -2.25 1.96 10.17
N GLN A 141 -2.85 0.98 9.48
CA GLN A 141 -2.26 0.44 8.24
C GLN A 141 -2.10 1.49 7.15
N PHE A 142 -3.14 2.32 6.92
CA PHE A 142 -3.04 3.40 5.96
C PHE A 142 -1.89 4.35 6.30
N ILE A 143 -1.81 4.81 7.54
CA ILE A 143 -0.73 5.71 8.00
C ILE A 143 0.65 5.06 7.76
N THR A 144 0.83 3.80 8.15
CA THR A 144 2.12 3.11 7.95
C THR A 144 2.47 2.88 6.49
N THR A 145 1.46 2.81 5.61
CA THR A 145 1.66 2.66 4.16
C THR A 145 2.15 3.95 3.52
N VAL A 146 1.70 5.12 4.00
CA VAL A 146 2.03 6.41 3.38
C VAL A 146 3.16 7.18 4.07
N LEU A 147 3.55 6.75 5.27
CA LEU A 147 4.47 7.48 6.15
C LEU A 147 5.85 7.74 5.54
N HIS A 148 6.35 6.79 4.75
CA HIS A 148 7.66 6.89 4.10
C HIS A 148 7.63 7.68 2.79
N GLU A 149 6.53 8.41 2.52
CA GLU A 149 6.31 9.25 1.33
C GLU A 149 6.58 8.49 0.02
N PRO A 150 5.88 7.37 -0.22
CA PRO A 150 6.08 6.56 -1.42
C PRO A 150 5.68 7.32 -2.68
N GLU A 151 6.37 7.04 -3.77
CA GLU A 151 6.08 7.61 -5.08
C GLU A 151 4.97 6.85 -5.82
N LEU A 152 4.77 5.56 -5.51
CA LEU A 152 3.65 4.75 -5.98
C LEU A 152 2.88 4.20 -4.77
N LEU A 153 1.57 4.45 -4.74
CA LEU A 153 0.66 3.90 -3.74
C LEU A 153 -0.26 2.86 -4.37
N ILE A 154 -0.29 1.69 -3.77
CA ILE A 154 -1.17 0.59 -4.19
C ILE A 154 -2.10 0.26 -3.03
N PHE A 155 -3.39 0.32 -3.29
CA PHE A 155 -4.44 0.04 -2.32
C PHE A 155 -5.29 -1.14 -2.81
N ASP A 156 -5.32 -2.22 -2.03
CA ASP A 156 -6.18 -3.38 -2.26
C ASP A 156 -7.37 -3.31 -1.29
N GLU A 157 -8.56 -3.02 -1.81
CA GLU A 157 -9.81 -2.83 -1.04
C GLU A 157 -9.69 -1.79 0.10
N PRO A 158 -9.17 -0.55 -0.14
CA PRO A 158 -8.80 0.40 0.91
C PRO A 158 -9.97 0.85 1.79
N PHE A 159 -11.20 0.73 1.33
CA PHE A 159 -12.39 1.18 2.04
C PHE A 159 -13.12 0.06 2.80
N SER A 160 -12.66 -1.18 2.65
CA SER A 160 -13.27 -2.34 3.32
C SER A 160 -13.19 -2.22 4.84
N GLY A 161 -14.36 -2.16 5.52
CA GLY A 161 -14.46 -2.10 6.98
C GLY A 161 -14.37 -0.71 7.62
N PHE A 162 -14.32 0.34 6.82
CA PHE A 162 -14.53 1.71 7.29
C PHE A 162 -16.01 2.07 7.32
N ASP A 163 -16.39 2.91 8.28
CA ASP A 163 -17.65 3.66 8.23
C ASP A 163 -17.56 4.82 7.20
N PRO A 164 -18.70 5.38 6.76
CA PRO A 164 -18.74 6.42 5.73
C PRO A 164 -17.87 7.65 6.04
N ILE A 165 -17.79 8.06 7.30
CA ILE A 165 -17.02 9.26 7.71
C ILE A 165 -15.52 9.01 7.50
N ASN A 166 -15.04 7.84 7.89
CA ASN A 166 -13.65 7.45 7.72
C ASN A 166 -13.30 7.20 6.24
N VAL A 167 -14.25 6.72 5.43
CA VAL A 167 -14.06 6.61 3.97
C VAL A 167 -13.80 7.98 3.35
N GLU A 168 -14.58 9.00 3.70
CA GLU A 168 -14.38 10.37 3.16
C GLU A 168 -13.05 10.97 3.62
N LEU A 169 -12.65 10.73 4.87
CA LEU A 169 -11.32 11.12 5.35
C LEU A 169 -10.22 10.49 4.50
N LEU A 170 -10.28 9.17 4.28
CA LEU A 170 -9.28 8.45 3.47
C LEU A 170 -9.22 8.98 2.03
N LYS A 171 -10.37 9.16 1.38
CA LYS A 171 -10.43 9.72 0.02
C LYS A 171 -9.75 11.08 -0.08
N ARG A 172 -10.02 11.97 0.89
CA ARG A 172 -9.38 13.28 0.95
C ARG A 172 -7.87 13.16 1.07
N GLU A 173 -7.39 12.27 1.95
CA GLU A 173 -5.95 12.07 2.14
C GLU A 173 -5.28 11.49 0.88
N ILE A 174 -5.91 10.52 0.20
CA ILE A 174 -5.40 9.97 -1.07
C ILE A 174 -5.29 11.09 -2.13
N LEU A 175 -6.30 11.97 -2.22
CA LEU A 175 -6.26 13.09 -3.15
C LEU A 175 -5.20 14.13 -2.80
N GLU A 176 -4.95 14.38 -1.50
CA GLU A 176 -3.88 15.28 -1.05
C GLU A 176 -2.49 14.68 -1.30
N LEU A 177 -2.30 13.37 -1.08
CA LEU A 177 -1.06 12.67 -1.39
C LEU A 177 -0.76 12.74 -2.89
N ARG A 178 -1.77 12.53 -3.75
CA ARG A 178 -1.64 12.67 -5.20
C ARG A 178 -1.14 14.05 -5.64
N LYS A 179 -1.52 15.12 -4.95
CA LYS A 179 -1.08 16.49 -5.29
C LYS A 179 0.39 16.76 -5.00
N LYS A 180 1.00 15.91 -4.16
CA LYS A 180 2.40 16.05 -3.77
C LYS A 180 3.37 15.32 -4.70
N GLY A 181 2.87 14.49 -5.59
CA GLY A 181 3.65 13.75 -6.58
C GLY A 181 3.02 12.45 -6.96
#